data_2151849c96a32fe86cc10ba9ac83ba6e
#
_entry.id   2151849c96a32fe86cc10ba9ac83ba6e
#
_cell.length_a   1.000
_cell.length_b   1.000
_cell.length_c   1.000
_cell.angle_alpha   90.00
_cell.angle_beta   90.00
_cell.angle_gamma   90.00
#
_symmetry.space_group_name_H-M   'P 1'
#
loop_
_entity.id
_entity.type
_entity.pdbx_description
1 polymer ?
#
loop_
_entity_poly.entity_id
_entity_poly.type
_entity_poly.pdbx_seq_one_letter_code
_entity_poly.pdbx_strand_id
1 'polypeptide(L)'
;MLITYLMFNCPIIFLTYKRPNETEKILKIILNLKPKNLYVFQDGKKKGFTREENQNHKDTKSIILKYKKNYSYKSIFYKENISQSLIGYKIIKEVFKNHEKTIILEDDCVPEVGFFRYCDLMLKKFKRNKDIAHISGCNLYYGSKKKKINDKDYFFSKYPQFMGWATWRDRWQKYYDPYLKNWEKERYEFLNNKNLKIGEKRFFTHYLKRFRQKKLITWDIQWVYACIFNNFKTVLPSVNLIKNIGYYNAPTGKGAKKFRNLVTKDIKFPLKHNPNITFSRKYDNFLYEGFYNRKNIFLRVINKIRYSPITKSIKKNLSN
;
A
#
# COMPACT_ATOMS: atom_id res chain seq x y z
N MET A 1 19.17 34.54 7.98
CA MET A 1 17.79 34.14 8.27
C MET A 1 17.80 32.65 8.65
N LEU A 2 17.79 32.36 9.96
CA LEU A 2 17.78 30.98 10.49
C LEU A 2 16.47 30.32 10.09
N ILE A 3 16.52 29.43 9.11
CA ILE A 3 15.39 28.54 8.81
C ILE A 3 15.26 27.62 10.03
N THR A 4 14.41 27.98 10.96
CA THR A 4 13.98 27.09 12.02
C THR A 4 13.30 25.90 11.33
N TYR A 5 14.01 24.79 11.22
CA TYR A 5 13.47 23.53 10.72
C TYR A 5 12.39 23.08 11.72
N LEU A 6 11.15 23.47 11.45
CA LEU A 6 9.99 23.02 12.20
C LEU A 6 9.99 21.48 12.20
N MET A 7 10.01 20.89 13.40
CA MET A 7 9.91 19.45 13.59
C MET A 7 8.66 18.91 12.90
N PHE A 8 8.76 17.79 12.21
CA PHE A 8 7.62 17.14 11.58
C PHE A 8 6.76 16.44 12.65
N ASN A 9 5.53 16.94 12.84
CA ASN A 9 4.67 16.54 13.97
C ASN A 9 3.77 15.33 13.68
N CYS A 10 3.48 15.00 12.41
CA CYS A 10 2.64 13.85 12.12
C CYS A 10 3.37 12.56 12.47
N PRO A 11 2.76 11.65 13.27
CA PRO A 11 3.38 10.38 13.61
C PRO A 11 3.67 9.53 12.37
N ILE A 12 4.84 8.90 12.36
CA ILE A 12 5.31 8.02 11.28
C ILE A 12 5.52 6.62 11.84
N ILE A 13 4.93 5.64 11.18
CA ILE A 13 5.21 4.21 11.35
C ILE A 13 6.15 3.80 10.22
N PHE A 14 7.27 3.19 10.57
CA PHE A 14 8.18 2.57 9.63
C PHE A 14 8.30 1.08 9.96
N LEU A 15 7.73 0.23 9.11
CA LEU A 15 7.75 -1.22 9.24
C LEU A 15 8.92 -1.80 8.46
N THR A 16 9.75 -2.57 9.14
CA THR A 16 10.95 -3.20 8.59
C THR A 16 10.93 -4.71 8.81
N TYR A 17 11.76 -5.44 8.06
CA TYR A 17 11.88 -6.88 8.25
C TYR A 17 13.31 -7.38 8.09
N LYS A 18 13.78 -7.60 6.87
CA LYS A 18 15.09 -8.20 6.54
C LYS A 18 15.76 -7.57 5.32
N ARG A 19 15.62 -6.26 5.15
CA ARG A 19 16.19 -5.48 4.05
C ARG A 19 17.07 -4.36 4.61
N PRO A 20 18.33 -4.65 5.00
CA PRO A 20 19.17 -3.68 5.70
C PRO A 20 19.44 -2.42 4.87
N ASN A 21 19.82 -2.56 3.60
CA ASN A 21 20.15 -1.43 2.73
C ASN A 21 18.95 -0.51 2.48
N GLU A 22 17.80 -1.11 2.19
CA GLU A 22 16.54 -0.38 1.97
C GLU A 22 16.08 0.30 3.26
N THR A 23 16.17 -0.40 4.39
CA THR A 23 15.86 0.15 5.71
C THR A 23 16.73 1.37 6.00
N GLU A 24 18.05 1.29 5.80
CA GLU A 24 18.95 2.41 6.04
C GLU A 24 18.61 3.61 5.16
N LYS A 25 18.39 3.36 3.86
CA LYS A 25 18.03 4.41 2.90
C LYS A 25 16.76 5.15 3.30
N ILE A 26 15.69 4.42 3.61
CA ILE A 26 14.39 5.03 3.94
C ILE A 26 14.45 5.69 5.31
N LEU A 27 15.12 5.07 6.28
CA LEU A 27 15.29 5.65 7.61
C LEU A 27 16.02 7.00 7.54
N LYS A 28 17.08 7.14 6.73
CA LYS A 28 17.77 8.44 6.49
C LYS A 28 16.80 9.50 5.95
N ILE A 29 15.95 9.15 4.99
CA ILE A 29 14.96 10.09 4.44
C ILE A 29 13.99 10.54 5.54
N ILE A 30 13.50 9.60 6.37
CA ILE A 30 12.60 9.91 7.47
C ILE A 30 13.27 10.81 8.52
N LEU A 31 14.50 10.50 8.91
CA LEU A 31 15.23 11.22 9.95
C LEU A 31 15.58 12.67 9.54
N ASN A 32 15.79 12.92 8.24
CA ASN A 32 16.00 14.27 7.72
C ASN A 32 14.79 15.20 7.93
N LEU A 33 13.59 14.67 8.14
CA LEU A 33 12.39 15.46 8.50
C LEU A 33 12.41 15.91 9.97
N LYS A 34 13.33 15.43 10.79
CA LYS A 34 13.34 15.62 12.26
C LYS A 34 11.98 15.29 12.88
N PRO A 35 11.47 14.04 12.69
CA PRO A 35 10.13 13.67 13.15
C PRO A 35 10.06 13.68 14.68
N LYS A 36 9.02 14.33 15.23
CA LYS A 36 8.73 14.31 16.68
C LYS A 36 8.30 12.92 17.17
N ASN A 37 7.56 12.19 16.34
CA ASN A 37 6.98 10.90 16.69
C ASN A 37 7.27 9.88 15.58
N LEU A 38 8.41 9.19 15.68
CA LEU A 38 8.77 8.09 14.80
C LEU A 38 8.72 6.77 15.57
N TYR A 39 8.06 5.79 14.97
CA TYR A 39 7.93 4.42 15.45
C TYR A 39 8.54 3.48 14.42
N VAL A 40 9.64 2.83 14.74
CA VAL A 40 10.30 1.84 13.87
C VAL A 40 10.01 0.45 14.42
N PHE A 41 9.34 -0.37 13.61
CA PHE A 41 9.00 -1.74 13.97
C PHE A 41 9.81 -2.71 13.12
N GLN A 42 10.32 -3.77 13.74
CA GLN A 42 10.85 -4.92 13.03
C GLN A 42 10.10 -6.18 13.45
N ASP A 43 9.52 -6.90 12.47
CA ASP A 43 8.86 -8.18 12.75
C ASP A 43 9.89 -9.26 13.12
N GLY A 44 9.46 -10.24 13.90
CA GLY A 44 10.29 -11.35 14.33
C GLY A 44 10.65 -12.30 13.18
N LYS A 45 11.63 -13.15 13.42
CA LYS A 45 12.10 -14.12 12.43
C LYS A 45 11.04 -15.16 12.11
N LYS A 46 10.87 -15.49 10.85
CA LYS A 46 10.05 -16.62 10.41
C LYS A 46 10.85 -17.93 10.57
N LYS A 47 10.17 -19.00 10.92
CA LYS A 47 10.78 -20.35 10.89
C LYS A 47 11.29 -20.69 9.50
N GLY A 48 12.47 -21.31 9.41
CA GLY A 48 13.08 -21.70 8.14
C GLY A 48 13.82 -20.59 7.39
N PHE A 49 14.23 -19.51 8.06
CA PHE A 49 15.15 -18.54 7.48
C PHE A 49 16.46 -19.19 7.03
N THR A 50 16.92 -18.84 5.84
CA THR A 50 18.27 -19.15 5.37
C THR A 50 19.32 -18.43 6.22
N ARG A 51 20.60 -18.80 6.08
CA ARG A 51 21.71 -18.10 6.73
C ARG A 51 21.76 -16.62 6.34
N GLU A 52 21.57 -16.32 5.05
CA GLU A 52 21.52 -14.95 4.52
C GLU A 52 20.34 -14.17 5.10
N GLU A 53 19.15 -14.74 5.11
CA GLU A 53 17.96 -14.08 5.68
C GLU A 53 18.12 -13.78 7.17
N ASN A 54 18.76 -14.71 7.91
CA ASN A 54 19.11 -14.49 9.32
C ASN A 54 20.08 -13.32 9.50
N GLN A 55 21.10 -13.25 8.64
CA GLN A 55 22.08 -12.15 8.69
C GLN A 55 21.40 -10.82 8.34
N ASN A 56 20.67 -10.76 7.23
CA ASN A 56 19.92 -9.57 6.81
C ASN A 56 18.95 -9.06 7.88
N HIS A 57 18.29 -9.97 8.60
CA HIS A 57 17.41 -9.59 9.72
C HIS A 57 18.20 -8.98 10.89
N LYS A 58 19.37 -9.55 11.24
CA LYS A 58 20.26 -9.00 12.28
C LYS A 58 20.81 -7.62 11.87
N ASP A 59 21.24 -7.49 10.61
CA ASP A 59 21.83 -6.24 10.07
C ASP A 59 20.77 -5.14 10.04
N THR A 60 19.54 -5.46 9.68
CA THR A 60 18.39 -4.52 9.75
C THR A 60 18.22 -3.99 11.18
N LYS A 61 18.26 -4.88 12.19
CA LYS A 61 18.19 -4.46 13.59
C LYS A 61 19.38 -3.58 13.99
N SER A 62 20.58 -3.95 13.59
CA SER A 62 21.80 -3.20 13.89
C SER A 62 21.77 -1.77 13.32
N ILE A 63 21.26 -1.60 12.09
CA ILE A 63 21.05 -0.30 11.46
C ILE A 63 20.06 0.55 12.27
N ILE A 64 18.92 -0.01 12.65
CA ILE A 64 17.94 0.71 13.47
C ILE A 64 18.58 1.16 14.79
N LEU A 65 19.30 0.30 15.48
CA LEU A 65 19.95 0.64 16.74
C LEU A 65 21.10 1.66 16.56
N LYS A 66 21.86 1.59 15.46
CA LYS A 66 22.92 2.57 15.12
C LYS A 66 22.36 3.98 15.05
N TYR A 67 21.28 4.19 14.29
CA TYR A 67 20.67 5.51 14.14
C TYR A 67 19.96 5.99 15.41
N LYS A 68 19.46 5.09 16.25
CA LYS A 68 18.82 5.44 17.53
C LYS A 68 19.79 6.12 18.51
N LYS A 69 21.10 5.92 18.38
CA LYS A 69 22.10 6.60 19.22
C LYS A 69 22.08 8.12 19.03
N ASN A 70 21.79 8.58 17.81
CA ASN A 70 21.85 10.00 17.43
C ASN A 70 20.47 10.65 17.23
N TYR A 71 19.39 9.85 17.21
CA TYR A 71 18.04 10.31 16.95
C TYR A 71 17.05 9.71 17.94
N SER A 72 16.13 10.53 18.45
CA SER A 72 15.07 10.07 19.34
C SER A 72 13.91 9.46 18.58
N TYR A 73 13.69 8.15 18.72
CA TYR A 73 12.50 7.44 18.23
C TYR A 73 12.24 6.14 18.98
N LYS A 74 11.01 5.64 18.90
CA LYS A 74 10.65 4.35 19.49
C LYS A 74 10.97 3.22 18.51
N SER A 75 11.82 2.27 18.92
CA SER A 75 12.09 1.04 18.18
C SER A 75 11.48 -0.16 18.90
N ILE A 76 10.73 -0.98 18.16
CA ILE A 76 10.01 -2.14 18.67
C ILE A 76 10.40 -3.35 17.84
N PHE A 77 11.02 -4.34 18.52
CA PHE A 77 11.49 -5.58 17.90
C PHE A 77 10.65 -6.73 18.42
N TYR A 78 9.92 -7.37 17.52
CA TYR A 78 9.15 -8.55 17.89
C TYR A 78 10.08 -9.77 17.99
N LYS A 79 9.94 -10.55 19.05
CA LYS A 79 10.73 -11.78 19.25
C LYS A 79 10.32 -12.87 18.25
N GLU A 80 9.02 -13.00 18.02
CA GLU A 80 8.43 -13.98 17.12
C GLU A 80 7.81 -13.30 15.91
N ASN A 81 7.75 -14.04 14.79
CA ASN A 81 7.06 -13.54 13.59
C ASN A 81 5.55 -13.45 13.83
N ILE A 82 5.02 -12.24 13.73
CA ILE A 82 3.61 -11.97 13.97
C ILE A 82 2.73 -12.41 12.79
N SER A 83 3.34 -12.71 11.67
CA SER A 83 2.66 -12.94 10.39
C SER A 83 2.25 -11.63 9.69
N GLN A 84 2.46 -11.62 8.39
CA GLN A 84 2.09 -10.51 7.52
C GLN A 84 0.58 -10.17 7.57
N SER A 85 -0.27 -11.11 8.01
CA SER A 85 -1.72 -10.86 8.14
C SER A 85 -2.10 -10.04 9.38
N LEU A 86 -1.26 -9.99 10.41
CA LEU A 86 -1.57 -9.33 11.67
C LEU A 86 -0.62 -8.21 12.06
N ILE A 87 0.58 -8.15 11.43
CA ILE A 87 1.60 -7.16 11.81
C ILE A 87 1.08 -5.74 11.65
N GLY A 88 0.47 -5.41 10.51
CA GLY A 88 -0.10 -4.09 10.25
C GLY A 88 -1.15 -3.70 11.29
N TYR A 89 -2.04 -4.63 11.67
CA TYR A 89 -3.03 -4.38 12.70
C TYR A 89 -2.37 -4.05 14.05
N LYS A 90 -1.42 -4.87 14.49
CA LYS A 90 -0.78 -4.71 15.81
C LYS A 90 -0.01 -3.40 15.91
N ILE A 91 0.80 -3.05 14.90
CA ILE A 91 1.61 -1.83 14.93
C ILE A 91 0.77 -0.56 14.83
N ILE A 92 -0.25 -0.54 13.97
CA ILE A 92 -1.13 0.62 13.83
C ILE A 92 -1.96 0.81 15.10
N LYS A 93 -2.49 -0.27 15.69
CA LYS A 93 -3.19 -0.24 16.97
C LYS A 93 -2.32 0.32 18.10
N GLU A 94 -1.03 -0.06 18.15
CA GLU A 94 -0.09 0.43 19.15
C GLU A 94 0.11 1.95 19.04
N VAL A 95 0.33 2.47 17.84
CA VAL A 95 0.54 3.90 17.61
C VAL A 95 -0.74 4.69 17.89
N PHE A 96 -1.90 4.14 17.55
CA PHE A 96 -3.20 4.78 17.81
C PHE A 96 -3.64 4.81 19.28
N LYS A 97 -2.89 4.20 20.20
CA LYS A 97 -3.11 4.46 21.65
C LYS A 97 -2.85 5.92 22.01
N ASN A 98 -1.87 6.55 21.34
CA ASN A 98 -1.40 7.90 21.68
C ASN A 98 -1.63 8.94 20.58
N HIS A 99 -2.06 8.53 19.37
CA HIS A 99 -2.17 9.42 18.22
C HIS A 99 -3.49 9.25 17.49
N GLU A 100 -4.02 10.35 16.94
CA GLU A 100 -5.28 10.35 16.18
C GLU A 100 -5.10 10.05 14.68
N LYS A 101 -3.87 10.15 14.18
CA LYS A 101 -3.51 9.95 12.77
C LYS A 101 -2.09 9.40 12.67
N THR A 102 -1.76 8.77 11.55
CA THR A 102 -0.39 8.30 11.30
C THR A 102 -0.11 8.14 9.81
N ILE A 103 1.17 8.26 9.44
CA ILE A 103 1.70 7.89 8.14
C ILE A 103 2.37 6.53 8.29
N ILE A 104 2.19 5.64 7.32
CA ILE A 104 2.70 4.27 7.34
C ILE A 104 3.58 4.04 6.10
N LEU A 105 4.81 3.56 6.35
CA LEU A 105 5.77 3.13 5.33
C LEU A 105 6.30 1.73 5.65
N GLU A 106 6.59 0.98 4.58
CA GLU A 106 7.31 -0.30 4.64
C GLU A 106 8.74 -0.14 4.08
N ASP A 107 9.64 -1.07 4.40
CA ASP A 107 11.06 -1.02 4.02
C ASP A 107 11.33 -1.21 2.52
N ASP A 108 10.30 -1.37 1.71
CA ASP A 108 10.38 -1.38 0.25
C ASP A 108 9.74 -0.16 -0.42
N CYS A 109 9.24 0.79 0.35
CA CYS A 109 8.54 1.98 -0.12
C CYS A 109 9.42 3.23 0.02
N VAL A 110 10.21 3.56 -1.00
CA VAL A 110 11.07 4.76 -1.02
C VAL A 110 10.23 5.99 -1.35
N PRO A 111 10.05 6.93 -0.41
CA PRO A 111 9.24 8.12 -0.64
C PRO A 111 10.04 9.25 -1.30
N GLU A 112 9.35 10.05 -2.12
CA GLU A 112 9.77 11.42 -2.44
C GLU A 112 9.65 12.31 -1.20
N VAL A 113 10.43 13.36 -1.11
CA VAL A 113 10.49 14.23 0.09
C VAL A 113 9.13 14.86 0.39
N GLY A 114 8.41 15.29 -0.62
CA GLY A 114 7.08 15.90 -0.50
C GLY A 114 5.99 14.96 0.00
N PHE A 115 6.20 13.63 0.00
CA PHE A 115 5.22 12.64 0.44
C PHE A 115 4.71 12.91 1.86
N PHE A 116 5.61 13.17 2.79
CA PHE A 116 5.24 13.34 4.21
C PHE A 116 4.41 14.62 4.41
N ARG A 117 4.84 15.72 3.79
CA ARG A 117 4.09 16.99 3.84
C ARG A 117 2.73 16.86 3.16
N TYR A 118 2.67 16.16 2.03
CA TYR A 118 1.41 15.86 1.36
C TYR A 118 0.45 15.09 2.27
N CYS A 119 0.91 14.00 2.90
CA CYS A 119 0.09 13.22 3.82
C CYS A 119 -0.40 14.04 5.00
N ASP A 120 0.46 14.82 5.66
CA ASP A 120 0.06 15.64 6.80
C ASP A 120 -0.98 16.72 6.43
N LEU A 121 -0.81 17.37 5.27
CA LEU A 121 -1.78 18.35 4.76
C LEU A 121 -3.13 17.68 4.46
N MET A 122 -3.14 16.51 3.82
CA MET A 122 -4.38 15.79 3.50
C MET A 122 -5.06 15.27 4.77
N LEU A 123 -4.29 14.74 5.72
CA LEU A 123 -4.81 14.33 7.02
C LEU A 123 -5.43 15.49 7.80
N LYS A 124 -4.85 16.68 7.75
CA LYS A 124 -5.42 17.89 8.38
C LYS A 124 -6.68 18.34 7.65
N LYS A 125 -6.62 18.47 6.32
CA LYS A 125 -7.72 18.96 5.49
C LYS A 125 -8.98 18.10 5.63
N PHE A 126 -8.83 16.79 5.61
CA PHE A 126 -9.96 15.85 5.59
C PHE A 126 -10.30 15.24 6.97
N LYS A 127 -9.74 15.76 8.06
CA LYS A 127 -9.99 15.24 9.42
C LYS A 127 -11.49 15.12 9.73
N ARG A 128 -12.28 16.14 9.37
CA ARG A 128 -13.72 16.20 9.64
C ARG A 128 -14.59 15.45 8.61
N ASN A 129 -14.09 15.22 7.42
CA ASN A 129 -14.82 14.49 6.37
C ASN A 129 -14.66 12.98 6.57
N LYS A 130 -15.68 12.34 7.13
CA LYS A 130 -15.66 10.91 7.49
C LYS A 130 -15.82 9.97 6.28
N ASP A 131 -16.20 10.49 5.12
CA ASP A 131 -16.25 9.71 3.88
C ASP A 131 -14.85 9.43 3.31
N ILE A 132 -13.83 10.08 3.86
CA ILE A 132 -12.43 9.88 3.46
C ILE A 132 -11.72 9.11 4.56
N ALA A 133 -11.23 7.91 4.22
CA ALA A 133 -10.60 7.02 5.18
C ALA A 133 -9.13 6.73 4.90
N HIS A 134 -8.63 7.05 3.69
CA HIS A 134 -7.29 6.67 3.26
C HIS A 134 -6.63 7.79 2.45
N ILE A 135 -5.38 8.10 2.79
CA ILE A 135 -4.51 8.99 2.01
C ILE A 135 -3.39 8.12 1.44
N SER A 136 -3.28 8.04 0.13
CA SER A 136 -2.25 7.25 -0.55
C SER A 136 -1.08 8.13 -0.99
N GLY A 137 0.15 7.62 -0.91
CA GLY A 137 1.32 8.21 -1.55
C GLY A 137 1.54 7.73 -2.98
N CYS A 138 0.94 6.58 -3.31
CA CYS A 138 1.13 5.94 -4.61
C CYS A 138 0.04 6.32 -5.61
N ASN A 139 0.46 6.66 -6.84
CA ASN A 139 -0.42 6.85 -7.98
C ASN A 139 0.03 5.95 -9.14
N LEU A 140 -0.60 4.80 -9.28
CA LEU A 140 -0.28 3.79 -10.30
C LEU A 140 -0.50 4.28 -11.73
N TYR A 141 -1.47 5.17 -11.95
CA TYR A 141 -1.72 5.75 -13.27
C TYR A 141 -0.56 6.66 -13.68
N TYR A 142 -0.17 7.62 -12.82
CA TYR A 142 0.96 8.48 -13.09
C TYR A 142 2.26 7.69 -13.25
N GLY A 143 2.52 6.77 -12.32
CA GLY A 143 3.71 5.93 -12.35
C GLY A 143 3.87 5.13 -13.65
N SER A 144 2.75 4.70 -14.26
CA SER A 144 2.74 3.94 -15.51
C SER A 144 2.69 4.81 -16.77
N LYS A 145 1.94 5.91 -16.74
CA LYS A 145 1.62 6.71 -17.93
C LYS A 145 2.39 8.03 -18.00
N LYS A 146 3.06 8.45 -16.92
CA LYS A 146 3.77 9.73 -16.77
C LYS A 146 2.87 10.96 -17.03
N LYS A 147 1.56 10.81 -16.84
CA LYS A 147 0.54 11.84 -17.08
C LYS A 147 -0.34 12.01 -15.86
N LYS A 148 -0.69 13.26 -15.51
CA LYS A 148 -1.67 13.56 -14.47
C LYS A 148 -3.08 13.18 -14.94
N ILE A 149 -3.96 12.89 -13.97
CA ILE A 149 -5.39 12.63 -14.23
C ILE A 149 -6.11 13.92 -14.61
N ASN A 150 -5.79 15.01 -13.90
CA ASN A 150 -6.32 16.37 -14.09
C ASN A 150 -5.24 17.40 -13.70
N ASP A 151 -5.59 18.69 -13.69
CA ASP A 151 -4.73 19.83 -13.34
C ASP A 151 -4.54 20.04 -11.83
N LYS A 152 -5.30 19.35 -10.97
CA LYS A 152 -5.21 19.43 -9.51
C LYS A 152 -4.06 18.56 -8.98
N ASP A 153 -3.64 18.81 -7.75
CA ASP A 153 -2.52 18.07 -7.18
C ASP A 153 -2.94 16.79 -6.44
N TYR A 154 -4.25 16.56 -6.32
CA TYR A 154 -4.82 15.29 -5.85
C TYR A 154 -6.23 15.08 -6.42
N PHE A 155 -6.68 13.82 -6.34
CA PHE A 155 -8.01 13.38 -6.75
C PHE A 155 -8.49 12.24 -5.84
N PHE A 156 -9.70 11.73 -6.08
CA PHE A 156 -10.31 10.71 -5.24
C PHE A 156 -10.57 9.43 -6.03
N SER A 157 -10.39 8.28 -5.36
CA SER A 157 -10.68 6.95 -5.90
C SER A 157 -11.36 6.09 -4.84
N LYS A 158 -12.08 5.08 -5.27
CA LYS A 158 -12.60 4.04 -4.37
C LYS A 158 -11.54 3.01 -3.95
N TYR A 159 -10.36 3.01 -4.57
CA TYR A 159 -9.32 2.02 -4.33
C TYR A 159 -8.18 2.57 -3.47
N PRO A 160 -8.02 2.10 -2.24
CA PRO A 160 -6.84 2.41 -1.43
C PRO A 160 -5.59 1.76 -2.01
N GLN A 161 -4.43 2.46 -1.90
CA GLN A 161 -3.11 1.98 -2.30
C GLN A 161 -2.16 2.04 -1.11
N PHE A 162 -1.43 0.96 -0.85
CA PHE A 162 -0.68 0.76 0.39
C PHE A 162 0.83 1.06 0.29
N MET A 163 1.33 1.39 -0.88
CA MET A 163 2.71 1.83 -1.02
C MET A 163 2.85 3.26 -0.47
N GLY A 164 3.19 3.37 0.82
CA GLY A 164 3.20 4.63 1.54
C GLY A 164 1.81 5.26 1.64
N TRP A 165 1.26 5.32 2.84
CA TRP A 165 -0.11 5.76 3.04
C TRP A 165 -0.34 6.36 4.42
N ALA A 166 -1.52 6.94 4.65
CA ALA A 166 -1.88 7.50 5.94
C ALA A 166 -3.38 7.35 6.21
N THR A 167 -3.74 7.34 7.50
CA THR A 167 -5.13 7.24 7.95
C THR A 167 -5.30 7.82 9.36
N TRP A 168 -6.51 7.77 9.88
CA TRP A 168 -6.91 8.24 11.19
C TRP A 168 -7.35 7.09 12.09
N ARG A 169 -7.16 7.27 13.42
CA ARG A 169 -7.54 6.30 14.46
C ARG A 169 -9.01 5.92 14.38
N ASP A 170 -9.91 6.90 14.31
CA ASP A 170 -11.35 6.68 14.33
C ASP A 170 -11.86 5.88 13.13
N ARG A 171 -11.27 6.07 11.92
CA ARG A 171 -11.60 5.25 10.75
C ARG A 171 -11.06 3.84 10.92
N TRP A 172 -9.78 3.72 11.28
CA TRP A 172 -9.13 2.43 11.45
C TRP A 172 -9.79 1.58 12.52
N GLN A 173 -9.96 2.09 13.73
CA GLN A 173 -10.51 1.33 14.86
C GLN A 173 -11.96 0.91 14.65
N LYS A 174 -12.76 1.75 13.97
CA LYS A 174 -14.17 1.45 13.72
C LYS A 174 -14.37 0.42 12.61
N TYR A 175 -13.55 0.43 11.55
CA TYR A 175 -13.86 -0.29 10.33
C TYR A 175 -12.86 -1.40 9.96
N TYR A 176 -11.66 -1.41 10.54
CA TYR A 176 -10.69 -2.46 10.24
C TYR A 176 -10.92 -3.70 11.09
N ASP A 177 -11.30 -4.81 10.45
CA ASP A 177 -11.36 -6.12 11.08
C ASP A 177 -10.24 -7.04 10.54
N PRO A 178 -9.22 -7.35 11.37
CA PRO A 178 -8.10 -8.19 10.94
C PRO A 178 -8.50 -9.62 10.60
N TYR A 179 -9.69 -10.06 11.00
CA TYR A 179 -10.17 -11.44 10.83
C TYR A 179 -11.33 -11.55 9.84
N LEU A 180 -11.88 -10.44 9.36
CA LEU A 180 -13.09 -10.39 8.51
C LEU A 180 -14.26 -11.20 9.11
N LYS A 181 -14.53 -10.99 10.40
CA LYS A 181 -15.54 -11.76 11.16
C LYS A 181 -16.94 -11.67 10.55
N ASN A 182 -17.29 -10.49 10.07
CA ASN A 182 -18.60 -10.21 9.52
C ASN A 182 -18.77 -10.54 8.03
N TRP A 183 -17.67 -10.96 7.34
CA TRP A 183 -17.68 -11.18 5.89
C TRP A 183 -18.87 -12.03 5.39
N GLU A 184 -19.20 -13.13 6.07
CA GLU A 184 -20.28 -14.00 5.60
C GLU A 184 -21.67 -13.33 5.70
N LYS A 185 -21.88 -12.47 6.71
CA LYS A 185 -23.10 -11.67 6.87
C LYS A 185 -23.17 -10.54 5.85
N GLU A 186 -22.05 -9.84 5.65
CA GLU A 186 -21.93 -8.67 4.79
C GLU A 186 -21.77 -9.02 3.31
N ARG A 187 -21.45 -10.28 2.99
CA ARG A 187 -21.16 -10.74 1.63
C ARG A 187 -22.30 -10.47 0.65
N TYR A 188 -23.55 -10.67 1.07
CA TYR A 188 -24.71 -10.43 0.22
C TYR A 188 -24.83 -8.95 -0.15
N GLU A 189 -24.72 -8.06 0.84
CA GLU A 189 -24.73 -6.61 0.63
C GLU A 189 -23.55 -6.17 -0.25
N PHE A 190 -22.34 -6.69 -0.01
CA PHE A 190 -21.18 -6.45 -0.85
C PHE A 190 -21.42 -6.83 -2.32
N LEU A 191 -22.01 -7.98 -2.57
CA LEU A 191 -22.31 -8.44 -3.92
C LEU A 191 -23.40 -7.61 -4.59
N ASN A 192 -24.32 -7.00 -3.82
CA ASN A 192 -25.37 -6.11 -4.32
C ASN A 192 -24.92 -4.64 -4.45
N ASN A 193 -23.68 -4.30 -4.03
CA ASN A 193 -23.17 -2.95 -4.14
C ASN A 193 -23.14 -2.48 -5.61
N LYS A 194 -23.96 -1.47 -5.93
CA LYS A 194 -24.13 -0.93 -7.30
C LYS A 194 -22.88 -0.17 -7.78
N ASN A 195 -21.99 0.27 -6.86
CA ASN A 195 -20.76 0.98 -7.19
C ASN A 195 -19.65 0.02 -7.66
N LEU A 196 -19.86 -1.30 -7.56
CA LEU A 196 -18.90 -2.32 -7.98
C LEU A 196 -19.31 -2.99 -9.29
N LYS A 197 -18.38 -3.04 -10.23
CA LYS A 197 -18.49 -3.82 -11.45
C LYS A 197 -18.40 -5.31 -11.14
N ILE A 198 -18.97 -6.15 -11.99
CA ILE A 198 -18.97 -7.62 -11.79
C ILE A 198 -17.55 -8.21 -11.64
N GLY A 199 -16.56 -7.68 -12.36
CA GLY A 199 -15.16 -8.09 -12.25
C GLY A 199 -14.58 -7.80 -10.87
N GLU A 200 -14.92 -6.66 -10.25
CA GLU A 200 -14.49 -6.28 -8.90
C GLU A 200 -15.11 -7.21 -7.86
N LYS A 201 -16.43 -7.44 -7.94
CA LYS A 201 -17.14 -8.35 -7.05
C LYS A 201 -16.51 -9.74 -7.05
N ARG A 202 -16.20 -10.29 -8.24
CA ARG A 202 -15.51 -11.58 -8.39
C ARG A 202 -14.08 -11.55 -7.82
N PHE A 203 -13.34 -10.49 -8.11
CA PHE A 203 -11.97 -10.33 -7.63
C PHE A 203 -11.91 -10.30 -6.11
N PHE A 204 -12.62 -9.35 -5.48
CA PHE A 204 -12.59 -9.19 -4.03
C PHE A 204 -13.14 -10.41 -3.31
N THR A 205 -14.28 -10.96 -3.73
CA THR A 205 -14.83 -12.20 -3.15
C THR A 205 -13.81 -13.34 -3.16
N HIS A 206 -13.08 -13.51 -4.27
CA HIS A 206 -12.05 -14.54 -4.36
C HIS A 206 -10.91 -14.32 -3.35
N TYR A 207 -10.40 -13.09 -3.23
CA TYR A 207 -9.28 -12.80 -2.33
C TYR A 207 -9.71 -12.84 -0.86
N LEU A 208 -10.89 -12.31 -0.52
CA LEU A 208 -11.45 -12.36 0.82
C LEU A 208 -11.71 -13.81 1.27
N LYS A 209 -12.27 -14.66 0.38
CA LYS A 209 -12.42 -16.09 0.65
C LYS A 209 -11.08 -16.78 0.89
N ARG A 210 -10.08 -16.51 0.05
CA ARG A 210 -8.72 -17.08 0.25
C ARG A 210 -8.07 -16.64 1.55
N PHE A 211 -8.25 -15.37 1.93
CA PHE A 211 -7.77 -14.86 3.21
C PHE A 211 -8.40 -15.64 4.37
N ARG A 212 -9.73 -15.77 4.39
CA ARG A 212 -10.44 -16.53 5.42
C ARG A 212 -10.03 -18.01 5.47
N GLN A 213 -9.71 -18.61 4.34
CA GLN A 213 -9.17 -19.95 4.24
C GLN A 213 -7.68 -20.07 4.61
N LYS A 214 -7.05 -19.00 5.09
CA LYS A 214 -5.59 -18.90 5.38
C LYS A 214 -4.69 -19.23 4.17
N LYS A 215 -5.23 -19.16 2.95
CA LYS A 215 -4.51 -19.35 1.66
C LYS A 215 -3.93 -18.07 1.10
N LEU A 216 -4.19 -16.95 1.73
CA LEU A 216 -3.63 -15.63 1.44
C LEU A 216 -3.20 -15.00 2.76
N ILE A 217 -1.94 -14.61 2.83
CA ILE A 217 -1.34 -13.99 4.02
C ILE A 217 -1.06 -12.54 3.65
N THR A 218 -1.90 -11.62 4.13
CA THR A 218 -1.78 -10.19 3.92
C THR A 218 -2.58 -9.43 4.98
N TRP A 219 -2.28 -8.15 5.20
CA TRP A 219 -2.99 -7.28 6.14
C TRP A 219 -3.75 -6.15 5.44
N ASP A 220 -3.56 -5.95 4.15
CA ASP A 220 -4.11 -4.85 3.37
C ASP A 220 -5.52 -5.13 2.82
N ILE A 221 -5.82 -6.37 2.41
CA ILE A 221 -7.11 -6.73 1.80
C ILE A 221 -8.31 -6.46 2.73
N GLN A 222 -8.11 -6.55 4.04
CA GLN A 222 -9.13 -6.24 5.03
C GLN A 222 -9.49 -4.75 5.03
N TRP A 223 -8.47 -3.89 4.89
CA TRP A 223 -8.71 -2.44 4.79
C TRP A 223 -9.27 -2.04 3.43
N VAL A 224 -8.82 -2.68 2.34
CA VAL A 224 -9.43 -2.53 1.02
C VAL A 224 -10.92 -2.86 1.09
N TYR A 225 -11.26 -3.99 1.71
CA TYR A 225 -12.65 -4.40 1.91
C TYR A 225 -13.43 -3.35 2.71
N ALA A 226 -12.91 -2.92 3.85
CA ALA A 226 -13.56 -1.91 4.68
C ALA A 226 -13.79 -0.59 3.92
N CYS A 227 -12.82 -0.13 3.14
CA CYS A 227 -12.94 1.08 2.35
C CYS A 227 -14.02 0.95 1.25
N ILE A 228 -14.03 -0.17 0.54
CA ILE A 228 -14.97 -0.39 -0.57
C ILE A 228 -16.38 -0.64 -0.03
N PHE A 229 -16.55 -1.44 1.01
CA PHE A 229 -17.83 -1.78 1.60
C PHE A 229 -18.55 -0.54 2.15
N ASN A 230 -17.79 0.33 2.85
CA ASN A 230 -18.33 1.58 3.40
C ASN A 230 -18.29 2.75 2.41
N ASN A 231 -18.00 2.50 1.13
CA ASN A 231 -17.94 3.53 0.07
C ASN A 231 -17.00 4.70 0.39
N PHE A 232 -15.91 4.45 1.13
CA PHE A 232 -14.92 5.47 1.46
C PHE A 232 -14.14 5.92 0.25
N LYS A 233 -13.73 7.17 0.29
CA LYS A 233 -12.85 7.77 -0.70
C LYS A 233 -11.41 7.72 -0.23
N THR A 234 -10.54 7.34 -1.14
CA THR A 234 -9.08 7.47 -1.01
C THR A 234 -8.63 8.74 -1.68
N VAL A 235 -7.81 9.54 -1.02
CA VAL A 235 -7.12 10.69 -1.63
C VAL A 235 -5.80 10.22 -2.23
N LEU A 236 -5.61 10.45 -3.53
CA LEU A 236 -4.37 10.10 -4.23
C LEU A 236 -3.69 11.35 -4.76
N PRO A 237 -2.35 11.45 -4.70
CA PRO A 237 -1.61 12.55 -5.30
C PRO A 237 -1.69 12.49 -6.84
N SER A 238 -1.62 13.64 -7.50
CA SER A 238 -1.65 13.71 -8.97
C SER A 238 -0.41 13.12 -9.64
N VAL A 239 0.70 13.04 -8.90
CA VAL A 239 1.95 12.38 -9.26
C VAL A 239 2.17 11.15 -8.38
N ASN A 240 3.10 10.26 -8.72
CA ASN A 240 3.45 9.13 -7.87
C ASN A 240 4.58 9.54 -6.91
N LEU A 241 4.32 9.48 -5.60
CA LEU A 241 5.27 9.91 -4.56
C LEU A 241 6.07 8.75 -3.95
N ILE A 242 5.81 7.50 -4.36
CA ILE A 242 6.45 6.32 -3.77
C ILE A 242 7.01 5.42 -4.87
N LYS A 243 8.30 5.08 -4.74
CA LYS A 243 8.93 4.02 -5.53
C LYS A 243 8.96 2.74 -4.70
N ASN A 244 8.23 1.71 -5.13
CA ASN A 244 8.33 0.41 -4.48
C ASN A 244 9.49 -0.40 -5.09
N ILE A 245 10.46 -0.74 -4.25
CA ILE A 245 11.66 -1.49 -4.63
C ILE A 245 11.57 -2.98 -4.29
N GLY A 246 10.58 -3.41 -3.52
CA GLY A 246 10.33 -4.82 -3.18
C GLY A 246 9.97 -5.68 -4.39
N TYR A 247 9.40 -5.08 -5.43
CA TYR A 247 9.07 -5.80 -6.67
C TYR A 247 10.28 -6.20 -7.52
N TYR A 248 11.47 -5.64 -7.28
CA TYR A 248 12.67 -6.05 -8.01
C TYR A 248 13.10 -7.48 -7.65
N ASN A 249 12.95 -7.85 -6.38
CA ASN A 249 13.36 -9.14 -5.82
C ASN A 249 12.19 -10.10 -5.58
N ALA A 250 10.95 -9.71 -5.94
CA ALA A 250 9.80 -10.58 -5.76
C ALA A 250 9.86 -11.77 -6.73
N PRO A 251 9.69 -13.02 -6.25
CA PRO A 251 9.60 -14.17 -7.12
C PRO A 251 8.41 -13.97 -8.07
N THR A 252 8.73 -13.83 -9.31
CA THR A 252 7.97 -13.95 -10.56
C THR A 252 6.44 -14.00 -10.53
N GLY A 253 5.76 -13.08 -9.86
CA GLY A 253 4.36 -12.84 -10.13
C GLY A 253 4.19 -11.88 -11.32
N LYS A 254 3.32 -12.20 -12.31
CA LYS A 254 3.03 -11.29 -13.44
C LYS A 254 2.55 -9.90 -13.04
N GLY A 255 2.03 -9.75 -11.80
CA GLY A 255 1.71 -8.47 -11.16
C GLY A 255 2.95 -7.63 -10.86
N ALA A 256 4.03 -8.24 -10.37
CA ALA A 256 5.26 -7.56 -10.00
C ALA A 256 5.90 -6.77 -11.17
N LYS A 257 5.87 -7.31 -12.40
CA LYS A 257 6.42 -6.63 -13.58
C LYS A 257 5.78 -5.26 -13.86
N LYS A 258 4.48 -5.09 -13.56
CA LYS A 258 3.76 -3.83 -13.78
C LYS A 258 4.19 -2.72 -12.82
N PHE A 259 4.70 -3.09 -11.64
CA PHE A 259 5.06 -2.14 -10.58
C PHE A 259 6.56 -1.83 -10.50
N ARG A 260 7.42 -2.63 -11.17
CA ARG A 260 8.89 -2.45 -11.13
C ARG A 260 9.36 -1.10 -11.66
N ASN A 261 8.71 -0.58 -12.69
CA ASN A 261 9.16 0.60 -13.43
C ASN A 261 8.24 1.81 -13.25
N LEU A 262 7.53 1.88 -12.12
CA LEU A 262 6.73 3.06 -11.82
C LEU A 262 7.66 4.26 -11.61
N VAL A 263 7.45 5.31 -12.39
CA VAL A 263 8.18 6.57 -12.20
C VAL A 263 7.59 7.32 -11.01
N THR A 264 8.46 8.03 -10.30
CA THR A 264 8.07 8.97 -9.25
C THR A 264 8.34 10.40 -9.70
N LYS A 265 7.66 11.32 -9.07
CA LYS A 265 7.90 12.76 -9.18
C LYS A 265 7.47 13.42 -7.89
N ASP A 266 8.29 14.32 -7.38
CA ASP A 266 7.93 15.08 -6.18
C ASP A 266 6.78 16.07 -6.46
N ILE A 267 6.03 16.41 -5.43
CA ILE A 267 4.88 17.30 -5.49
C ILE A 267 5.29 18.71 -5.05
N LYS A 268 4.82 19.71 -5.78
CA LYS A 268 5.08 21.12 -5.45
C LYS A 268 4.07 21.67 -4.46
N PHE A 269 4.49 22.61 -3.62
CA PHE A 269 3.64 23.31 -2.67
C PHE A 269 3.63 24.82 -2.96
N PRO A 270 2.51 25.53 -2.72
CA PRO A 270 1.24 25.05 -2.16
C PRO A 270 0.47 24.15 -3.14
N LEU A 271 -0.38 23.25 -2.59
CA LEU A 271 -1.17 22.33 -3.42
C LEU A 271 -2.33 23.04 -4.10
N LYS A 272 -2.56 22.74 -5.38
CA LYS A 272 -3.79 23.08 -6.10
C LYS A 272 -4.91 22.15 -5.67
N HIS A 273 -5.80 22.66 -4.82
CA HIS A 273 -6.87 21.86 -4.25
C HIS A 273 -7.95 21.47 -5.27
N ASN A 274 -8.48 20.25 -5.08
CA ASN A 274 -9.63 19.76 -5.80
C ASN A 274 -10.91 20.03 -4.97
N PRO A 275 -11.83 20.91 -5.43
CA PRO A 275 -13.08 21.17 -4.72
C PRO A 275 -14.07 20.00 -4.83
N ASN A 276 -13.98 19.21 -5.88
CA ASN A 276 -14.92 18.14 -6.16
C ASN A 276 -14.47 16.82 -5.49
N ILE A 277 -15.21 16.41 -4.46
CA ILE A 277 -14.94 15.15 -3.71
C ILE A 277 -15.71 13.99 -4.39
N THR A 278 -15.42 13.75 -5.66
CA THR A 278 -16.03 12.67 -6.47
C THR A 278 -14.97 11.69 -6.94
N PHE A 279 -15.37 10.41 -7.12
CA PHE A 279 -14.46 9.39 -7.64
C PHE A 279 -13.97 9.72 -9.05
N SER A 280 -12.69 9.59 -9.28
CA SER A 280 -12.08 9.73 -10.61
C SER A 280 -12.39 8.50 -11.48
N ARG A 281 -13.40 8.61 -12.35
CA ARG A 281 -13.74 7.55 -13.30
C ARG A 281 -12.53 7.10 -14.14
N LYS A 282 -11.68 8.03 -14.54
CA LYS A 282 -10.47 7.74 -15.34
C LYS A 282 -9.49 6.85 -14.59
N TYR A 283 -9.20 7.14 -13.31
CA TYR A 283 -8.32 6.34 -12.48
C TYR A 283 -8.94 4.99 -12.13
N ASP A 284 -10.20 4.99 -11.71
CA ASP A 284 -10.89 3.77 -11.30
C ASP A 284 -11.07 2.80 -12.47
N ASN A 285 -11.34 3.31 -13.69
CA ASN A 285 -11.36 2.48 -14.89
C ASN A 285 -9.98 1.92 -15.25
N PHE A 286 -8.91 2.71 -15.11
CA PHE A 286 -7.54 2.22 -15.31
C PHE A 286 -7.21 1.06 -14.37
N LEU A 287 -7.57 1.17 -13.09
CA LEU A 287 -7.36 0.08 -12.14
C LEU A 287 -8.27 -1.11 -12.42
N TYR A 288 -9.52 -0.87 -12.75
CA TYR A 288 -10.45 -1.93 -13.10
C TYR A 288 -9.92 -2.77 -14.28
N GLU A 289 -9.58 -2.14 -15.39
CA GLU A 289 -9.08 -2.85 -16.58
C GLU A 289 -7.71 -3.49 -16.35
N GLY A 290 -6.86 -2.84 -15.57
CA GLY A 290 -5.50 -3.32 -15.30
C GLY A 290 -5.41 -4.48 -14.30
N PHE A 291 -6.32 -4.52 -13.31
CA PHE A 291 -6.16 -5.40 -12.15
C PHE A 291 -7.40 -6.21 -11.79
N TYR A 292 -8.62 -5.65 -11.91
CA TYR A 292 -9.83 -6.26 -11.40
C TYR A 292 -10.68 -6.95 -12.47
N ASN A 293 -10.53 -6.58 -13.74
CA ASN A 293 -11.26 -7.20 -14.84
C ASN A 293 -10.66 -8.56 -15.21
N ARG A 294 -11.22 -9.65 -14.67
CA ARG A 294 -10.75 -11.03 -14.91
C ARG A 294 -11.07 -11.59 -16.29
N LYS A 295 -11.87 -10.92 -17.14
CA LYS A 295 -12.05 -11.34 -18.54
C LYS A 295 -10.72 -11.49 -19.28
N ASN A 296 -9.74 -10.65 -18.93
CA ASN A 296 -8.37 -10.78 -19.43
C ASN A 296 -7.63 -12.05 -19.01
N ILE A 297 -8.06 -12.74 -17.93
CA ILE A 297 -7.47 -14.03 -17.54
C ILE A 297 -7.99 -15.15 -18.44
N PHE A 298 -9.26 -15.12 -18.80
CA PHE A 298 -9.86 -16.10 -19.71
C PHE A 298 -9.25 -16.00 -21.13
N LEU A 299 -9.11 -14.78 -21.65
CA LEU A 299 -8.41 -14.53 -22.91
C LEU A 299 -6.92 -14.91 -22.83
N ARG A 300 -6.28 -14.77 -21.68
CA ARG A 300 -4.89 -15.22 -21.47
C ARG A 300 -4.77 -16.75 -21.42
N VAL A 301 -5.74 -17.44 -20.85
CA VAL A 301 -5.81 -18.90 -20.85
C VAL A 301 -6.07 -19.40 -22.27
N ILE A 302 -7.03 -18.82 -22.98
CA ILE A 302 -7.30 -19.13 -24.38
C ILE A 302 -6.09 -18.86 -25.27
N ASN A 303 -5.42 -17.70 -25.11
CA ASN A 303 -4.20 -17.40 -25.84
C ASN A 303 -3.03 -18.31 -25.44
N LYS A 304 -2.94 -18.74 -24.18
CA LYS A 304 -1.91 -19.69 -23.74
C LYS A 304 -2.14 -21.10 -24.34
N ILE A 305 -3.39 -21.52 -24.46
CA ILE A 305 -3.78 -22.75 -25.17
C ILE A 305 -3.53 -22.59 -26.67
N ARG A 306 -3.95 -21.47 -27.27
CA ARG A 306 -3.83 -21.20 -28.72
C ARG A 306 -2.39 -21.07 -29.21
N TYR A 307 -1.46 -20.69 -28.33
CA TYR A 307 -0.02 -20.55 -28.62
C TYR A 307 0.84 -21.56 -27.86
N SER A 308 0.26 -22.64 -27.33
CA SER A 308 1.03 -23.69 -26.68
C SER A 308 1.84 -24.47 -27.71
N PRO A 309 2.98 -25.05 -27.34
CA PRO A 309 3.75 -25.92 -28.24
C PRO A 309 2.92 -27.08 -28.83
N ILE A 310 1.94 -27.58 -28.05
CA ILE A 310 1.02 -28.67 -28.44
C ILE A 310 0.12 -28.24 -29.60
N THR A 311 -0.47 -27.04 -29.56
CA THR A 311 -1.32 -26.54 -30.67
C THR A 311 -0.52 -26.15 -31.92
N LYS A 312 0.75 -25.77 -31.76
CA LYS A 312 1.67 -25.57 -32.91
C LYS A 312 2.04 -26.89 -33.57
N SER A 313 2.26 -27.96 -32.81
CA SER A 313 2.55 -29.30 -33.31
C SER A 313 1.35 -29.88 -34.06
N ILE A 314 0.13 -29.73 -33.49
CA ILE A 314 -1.11 -30.20 -34.17
C ILE A 314 -1.35 -29.47 -35.49
N LYS A 315 -1.14 -28.15 -35.55
CA LYS A 315 -1.28 -27.38 -36.79
C LYS A 315 -0.22 -27.76 -37.86
N LYS A 316 0.98 -28.12 -37.43
CA LYS A 316 2.05 -28.56 -38.33
C LYS A 316 1.78 -29.96 -38.92
N ASN A 317 1.11 -30.84 -38.15
CA ASN A 317 0.74 -32.20 -38.61
C ASN A 317 -0.56 -32.25 -39.43
N LEU A 318 -1.37 -31.15 -39.45
CA LEU A 318 -2.56 -31.03 -40.30
C LEU A 318 -2.31 -30.25 -41.60
N SER A 319 -1.09 -29.75 -41.81
CA SER A 319 -0.66 -29.00 -43.00
C SER A 319 0.39 -29.77 -43.83
N ASN A 320 0.67 -31.02 -43.46
CA ASN A 320 1.34 -32.05 -44.25
C ASN A 320 0.36 -33.17 -44.57
#